data_cb69b6969397e3e943dc4952055fe850
#
_entry.id   cb69b6969397e3e943dc4952055fe850
#
_cell.length_a   1.000
_cell.length_b   1.000
_cell.length_c   1.000
_cell.angle_alpha   90.00
_cell.angle_beta   90.00
_cell.angle_gamma   90.00
#
_symmetry.space_group_name_H-M   'P 1'
#
loop_
_entity.id
_entity.type
_entity.pdbx_description
1 polymer ?
#
loop_
_entity_poly.entity_id
_entity_poly.type
_entity_poly.pdbx_seq_one_letter_code
_entity_poly.pdbx_strand_id
1 'polypeptide(L)'
;MKAREWSYWTRNKLQILEDYLPAFNRAGSSVSQRIYIDLMSGQPDNVERHTKVKFDGSPKIALRADPGFTVLRFGEIGRKADLLQTALAEEFPGDDRYRVVKGDCNVTIDDTLADLRDIRWAPTFAFLDQQGAEIRWATIEKLAQFRRNNRNLKVEQWILMSPSMINREVRKSEAYRLRVTQLYGTSEWLHIQEALWQRQITASQYRAEMVNLMRHRLQNSLGYKFTQRIPMKMSTNKMEIFDMVFATDHEVGDKIMRHLYNEAAKREPEMMRRAKIAKEEKEQEDQGISGLFSTADLPGARSGASGSILWEPTPVWDPASRPWWPSG
;
A
#
# COMPACT_ATOMS: atom_id res chain seq x y z
N MET A 1 -0.43 -15.32 -17.86
CA MET A 1 0.48 -15.45 -16.68
C MET A 1 -0.23 -16.24 -15.60
N LYS A 2 0.45 -17.15 -14.84
CA LYS A 2 -0.21 -17.86 -13.72
C LYS A 2 -0.47 -16.83 -12.62
N ALA A 3 -1.72 -16.73 -12.13
CA ALA A 3 -2.10 -15.82 -11.06
C ALA A 3 -1.31 -16.14 -9.79
N ARG A 4 -0.79 -15.11 -9.11
CA ARG A 4 -0.03 -15.25 -7.87
C ARG A 4 -0.99 -15.37 -6.69
N GLU A 5 -0.68 -16.29 -5.79
CA GLU A 5 -1.47 -16.48 -4.58
C GLU A 5 -1.05 -15.50 -3.48
N TRP A 6 -2.03 -14.77 -2.95
CA TRP A 6 -1.85 -13.75 -1.94
C TRP A 6 -2.68 -14.02 -0.69
N SER A 7 -2.35 -13.36 0.38
CA SER A 7 -3.15 -13.38 1.61
C SER A 7 -4.35 -12.44 1.50
N TYR A 8 -5.37 -12.63 2.35
CA TYR A 8 -6.60 -11.84 2.39
C TYR A 8 -6.33 -10.32 2.54
N TRP A 9 -5.26 -9.93 3.24
CA TRP A 9 -4.91 -8.52 3.42
C TRP A 9 -4.49 -7.83 2.10
N THR A 10 -3.87 -8.54 1.16
CA THR A 10 -3.62 -7.99 -0.20
C THR A 10 -4.94 -7.68 -0.89
N ARG A 11 -5.93 -8.57 -0.78
CA ARG A 11 -7.26 -8.33 -1.32
C ARG A 11 -7.95 -7.14 -0.64
N ASN A 12 -7.88 -7.02 0.70
CA ASN A 12 -8.46 -5.87 1.42
C ASN A 12 -7.80 -4.55 1.02
N LYS A 13 -6.45 -4.54 0.87
CA LYS A 13 -5.71 -3.38 0.35
C LYS A 13 -6.20 -2.98 -1.05
N LEU A 14 -6.28 -3.94 -1.98
CA LEU A 14 -6.70 -3.64 -3.35
C LEU A 14 -8.19 -3.26 -3.43
N GLN A 15 -9.03 -3.73 -2.51
CA GLN A 15 -10.41 -3.24 -2.40
C GLN A 15 -10.48 -1.76 -1.98
N ILE A 16 -9.60 -1.32 -1.05
CA ILE A 16 -9.50 0.11 -0.73
C ILE A 16 -9.10 0.92 -1.96
N LEU A 17 -8.16 0.42 -2.76
CA LEU A 17 -7.75 1.07 -4.00
C LEU A 17 -8.92 1.17 -4.99
N GLU A 18 -9.63 0.06 -5.22
CA GLU A 18 -10.79 -0.03 -6.10
C GLU A 18 -11.90 0.96 -5.69
N ASP A 19 -12.15 1.09 -4.39
CA ASP A 19 -13.15 2.02 -3.85
C ASP A 19 -12.68 3.50 -3.96
N TYR A 20 -11.36 3.75 -3.81
CA TYR A 20 -10.79 5.09 -3.80
C TYR A 20 -10.68 5.73 -5.19
N LEU A 21 -10.22 4.99 -6.20
CA LEU A 21 -9.89 5.56 -7.51
C LEU A 21 -11.09 6.23 -8.21
N PRO A 22 -12.31 5.64 -8.22
CA PRO A 22 -13.48 6.35 -8.74
C PRO A 22 -13.82 7.63 -7.97
N ALA A 23 -13.65 7.63 -6.64
CA ALA A 23 -13.90 8.80 -5.81
C ALA A 23 -12.87 9.92 -6.08
N PHE A 24 -11.59 9.58 -6.24
CA PHE A 24 -10.55 10.50 -6.67
C PHE A 24 -10.89 11.13 -8.04
N ASN A 25 -11.29 10.33 -9.01
CA ASN A 25 -11.62 10.78 -10.35
C ASN A 25 -12.89 11.65 -10.36
N ARG A 26 -13.90 11.35 -9.53
CA ARG A 26 -15.08 12.23 -9.34
C ARG A 26 -14.67 13.58 -8.76
N ALA A 27 -13.81 13.60 -7.75
CA ALA A 27 -13.29 14.85 -7.17
C ALA A 27 -12.51 15.70 -8.19
N GLY A 28 -11.85 15.03 -9.14
CA GLY A 28 -11.13 15.65 -10.26
C GLY A 28 -11.94 15.84 -11.54
N SER A 29 -13.26 15.69 -11.51
CA SER A 29 -14.11 15.70 -12.73
C SER A 29 -14.17 17.06 -13.46
N SER A 30 -13.84 18.15 -12.77
CA SER A 30 -13.80 19.50 -13.36
C SER A 30 -12.62 19.74 -14.33
N VAL A 31 -11.69 18.80 -14.44
CA VAL A 31 -10.53 18.91 -15.31
C VAL A 31 -10.48 17.77 -16.32
N SER A 32 -9.87 18.04 -17.51
CA SER A 32 -9.84 17.10 -18.62
C SER A 32 -8.86 15.94 -18.42
N GLN A 33 -7.83 16.10 -17.56
CA GLN A 33 -6.79 15.09 -17.36
C GLN A 33 -6.73 14.63 -15.91
N ARG A 34 -6.53 13.33 -15.71
CA ARG A 34 -6.32 12.66 -14.41
C ARG A 34 -5.28 11.58 -14.60
N ILE A 35 -4.25 11.58 -13.77
CA ILE A 35 -3.06 10.73 -13.91
C ILE A 35 -3.04 9.69 -12.81
N TYR A 36 -2.77 8.44 -13.19
CA TYR A 36 -2.44 7.34 -12.29
C TYR A 36 -1.00 6.87 -12.52
N ILE A 37 -0.22 6.75 -11.45
CA ILE A 37 1.14 6.23 -11.48
C ILE A 37 1.24 5.06 -10.51
N ASP A 38 1.67 3.90 -10.97
CA ASP A 38 1.94 2.73 -10.16
C ASP A 38 3.39 2.30 -10.44
N LEU A 39 4.26 2.50 -9.46
CA LEU A 39 5.69 2.29 -9.66
C LEU A 39 6.13 0.84 -9.50
N MET A 40 5.25 -0.05 -9.01
CA MET A 40 5.53 -1.47 -8.78
C MET A 40 4.27 -2.30 -9.02
N SER A 41 3.78 -2.26 -10.25
CA SER A 41 2.43 -2.69 -10.63
C SER A 41 2.15 -4.19 -10.46
N GLY A 42 3.19 -5.03 -10.49
CA GLY A 42 3.04 -6.46 -10.26
C GLY A 42 2.24 -7.18 -11.35
N GLN A 43 1.37 -8.10 -10.93
CA GLN A 43 0.55 -8.90 -11.83
C GLN A 43 -0.86 -8.34 -11.96
N PRO A 44 -1.47 -8.40 -13.17
CA PRO A 44 -2.83 -7.92 -13.38
C PRO A 44 -3.88 -8.84 -12.73
N ASP A 45 -3.56 -10.13 -12.53
CA ASP A 45 -4.46 -11.14 -11.95
C ASP A 45 -3.89 -11.73 -10.67
N ASN A 46 -4.73 -11.80 -9.64
CA ASN A 46 -4.40 -12.34 -8.35
C ASN A 46 -5.42 -13.39 -7.89
N VAL A 47 -5.00 -14.24 -6.96
CA VAL A 47 -5.86 -15.23 -6.30
C VAL A 47 -5.62 -15.16 -4.79
N GLU A 48 -6.67 -15.15 -4.01
CA GLU A 48 -6.54 -15.29 -2.56
C GLU A 48 -6.12 -16.75 -2.23
N ARG A 49 -5.08 -16.88 -1.40
CA ARG A 49 -4.37 -18.15 -1.16
C ARG A 49 -5.27 -19.26 -0.63
N HIS A 50 -6.14 -18.95 0.32
CA HIS A 50 -6.96 -19.93 1.01
C HIS A 50 -8.31 -20.11 0.34
N THR A 51 -9.05 -19.04 0.14
CA THR A 51 -10.39 -19.05 -0.45
C THR A 51 -10.42 -19.25 -1.96
N LYS A 52 -9.25 -19.15 -2.64
CA LYS A 52 -9.11 -19.23 -4.11
C LYS A 52 -9.93 -18.21 -4.90
N VAL A 53 -10.45 -17.19 -4.24
CA VAL A 53 -11.16 -16.10 -4.89
C VAL A 53 -10.20 -15.30 -5.76
N LYS A 54 -10.55 -15.12 -7.03
CA LYS A 54 -9.81 -14.29 -7.98
C LYS A 54 -10.13 -12.81 -7.73
N PHE A 55 -9.15 -11.94 -7.93
CA PHE A 55 -9.31 -10.50 -7.84
C PHE A 55 -8.28 -9.77 -8.71
N ASP A 56 -8.63 -8.58 -9.16
CA ASP A 56 -7.79 -7.78 -10.03
C ASP A 56 -6.56 -7.24 -9.28
N GLY A 57 -5.45 -7.09 -10.00
CA GLY A 57 -4.29 -6.32 -9.57
C GLY A 57 -4.49 -4.83 -9.78
N SER A 58 -3.61 -4.01 -9.20
CA SER A 58 -3.69 -2.54 -9.29
C SER A 58 -3.78 -2.00 -10.73
N PRO A 59 -3.11 -2.58 -11.77
CA PRO A 59 -3.25 -2.08 -13.13
C PRO A 59 -4.68 -2.21 -13.67
N LYS A 60 -5.34 -3.37 -13.47
CA LYS A 60 -6.71 -3.59 -13.92
C LYS A 60 -7.72 -2.72 -13.16
N ILE A 61 -7.56 -2.62 -11.84
CA ILE A 61 -8.37 -1.75 -10.99
C ILE A 61 -8.31 -0.31 -11.51
N ALA A 62 -7.11 0.18 -11.84
CA ALA A 62 -6.94 1.54 -12.32
C ALA A 62 -7.53 1.75 -13.73
N LEU A 63 -7.40 0.76 -14.64
CA LEU A 63 -7.96 0.81 -15.99
C LEU A 63 -9.49 0.73 -15.99
N ARG A 64 -10.07 -0.03 -15.05
CA ARG A 64 -11.52 -0.21 -14.90
C ARG A 64 -12.22 0.83 -14.04
N ALA A 65 -11.46 1.72 -13.38
CA ALA A 65 -12.06 2.77 -12.56
C ALA A 65 -13.06 3.60 -13.35
N ASP A 66 -14.25 3.84 -12.80
CA ASP A 66 -15.31 4.66 -13.42
C ASP A 66 -15.85 5.70 -12.41
N PRO A 67 -15.68 7.00 -12.68
CA PRO A 67 -14.95 7.62 -13.80
C PRO A 67 -13.48 7.23 -13.88
N GLY A 68 -12.94 7.12 -15.10
CA GLY A 68 -11.60 6.61 -15.37
C GLY A 68 -10.50 7.66 -15.30
N PHE A 69 -9.26 7.20 -15.24
CA PHE A 69 -8.06 8.00 -15.50
C PHE A 69 -7.92 8.23 -17.01
N THR A 70 -7.32 9.35 -17.36
CA THR A 70 -7.03 9.67 -18.76
C THR A 70 -5.61 9.28 -19.17
N VAL A 71 -4.70 9.18 -18.20
CA VAL A 71 -3.31 8.76 -18.42
C VAL A 71 -2.86 7.87 -17.27
N LEU A 72 -2.32 6.67 -17.60
CA LEU A 72 -1.81 5.73 -16.62
C LEU A 72 -0.37 5.32 -16.93
N ARG A 73 0.46 5.17 -15.90
CA ARG A 73 1.84 4.68 -16.00
C ARG A 73 2.05 3.53 -15.04
N PHE A 74 2.44 2.37 -15.56
CA PHE A 74 2.65 1.14 -14.81
C PHE A 74 4.12 0.76 -14.84
N GLY A 75 4.84 0.97 -13.74
CA GLY A 75 6.23 0.58 -13.59
C GLY A 75 6.38 -0.88 -13.16
N GLU A 76 7.26 -1.63 -13.83
CA GLU A 76 7.60 -3.01 -13.44
C GLU A 76 9.01 -3.39 -13.94
N ILE A 77 9.69 -4.29 -13.25
CA ILE A 77 11.07 -4.67 -13.57
C ILE A 77 11.17 -5.87 -14.51
N GLY A 78 12.20 -5.86 -15.35
CA GLY A 78 12.64 -7.00 -16.14
C GLY A 78 11.54 -7.64 -16.98
N ARG A 79 11.53 -8.99 -17.05
CA ARG A 79 10.54 -9.76 -17.81
C ARG A 79 9.11 -9.59 -17.32
N LYS A 80 8.90 -9.19 -16.05
CA LYS A 80 7.55 -8.97 -15.53
C LYS A 80 6.84 -7.80 -16.23
N ALA A 81 7.59 -6.76 -16.62
CA ALA A 81 7.06 -5.65 -17.40
C ALA A 81 6.54 -6.11 -18.77
N ASP A 82 7.28 -6.99 -19.45
CA ASP A 82 6.87 -7.52 -20.77
C ASP A 82 5.59 -8.37 -20.63
N LEU A 83 5.52 -9.20 -19.57
CA LEU A 83 4.34 -10.01 -19.28
C LEU A 83 3.12 -9.17 -18.89
N LEU A 84 3.32 -8.09 -18.14
CA LEU A 84 2.27 -7.14 -17.80
C LEU A 84 1.75 -6.45 -19.06
N GLN A 85 2.65 -5.94 -19.91
CA GLN A 85 2.28 -5.29 -21.18
C GLN A 85 1.44 -6.22 -22.04
N THR A 86 1.86 -7.49 -22.21
CA THR A 86 1.12 -8.49 -22.99
C THR A 86 -0.27 -8.73 -22.42
N ALA A 87 -0.38 -8.99 -21.11
CA ALA A 87 -1.64 -9.28 -20.47
C ALA A 87 -2.64 -8.10 -20.54
N LEU A 88 -2.14 -6.86 -20.39
CA LEU A 88 -2.99 -5.68 -20.51
C LEU A 88 -3.43 -5.43 -21.96
N ALA A 89 -2.56 -5.65 -22.94
CA ALA A 89 -2.91 -5.51 -24.36
C ALA A 89 -3.96 -6.54 -24.82
N GLU A 90 -3.92 -7.74 -24.25
CA GLU A 90 -4.94 -8.77 -24.52
C GLU A 90 -6.31 -8.42 -23.93
N GLU A 91 -6.33 -7.83 -22.73
CA GLU A 91 -7.58 -7.56 -22.00
C GLU A 91 -8.20 -6.19 -22.30
N PHE A 92 -7.35 -5.21 -22.65
CA PHE A 92 -7.74 -3.83 -22.98
C PHE A 92 -7.24 -3.46 -24.39
N PRO A 93 -7.71 -4.17 -25.45
CA PRO A 93 -7.22 -3.92 -26.80
C PRO A 93 -7.58 -2.51 -27.27
N GLY A 94 -6.57 -1.76 -27.76
CA GLY A 94 -6.76 -0.40 -28.25
C GLY A 94 -6.89 0.67 -27.18
N ASP A 95 -6.73 0.37 -25.90
CA ASP A 95 -6.69 1.38 -24.84
C ASP A 95 -5.32 2.09 -24.87
N ASP A 96 -5.30 3.34 -25.30
CA ASP A 96 -4.11 4.18 -25.45
C ASP A 96 -3.79 5.02 -24.20
N ARG A 97 -4.60 4.94 -23.16
CA ARG A 97 -4.42 5.70 -21.91
C ARG A 97 -3.19 5.24 -21.12
N TYR A 98 -2.77 3.98 -21.24
CA TYR A 98 -1.73 3.41 -20.40
C TYR A 98 -0.42 3.15 -21.14
N ARG A 99 0.67 3.16 -20.37
CA ARG A 99 1.99 2.72 -20.79
C ARG A 99 2.65 1.91 -19.66
N VAL A 100 3.25 0.76 -20.00
CA VAL A 100 4.11 0.01 -19.08
C VAL A 100 5.54 0.54 -19.20
N VAL A 101 6.12 0.95 -18.06
CA VAL A 101 7.49 1.47 -17.95
C VAL A 101 8.38 0.38 -17.37
N LYS A 102 9.28 -0.15 -18.19
CA LYS A 102 10.19 -1.24 -17.81
C LYS A 102 11.46 -0.72 -17.16
N GLY A 103 11.71 -1.10 -15.91
CA GLY A 103 12.94 -0.78 -15.21
C GLY A 103 12.77 -0.60 -13.71
N ASP A 104 13.87 -0.30 -13.00
CA ASP A 104 13.84 0.11 -11.60
C ASP A 104 13.16 1.48 -11.50
N CYS A 105 12.10 1.56 -10.71
CA CYS A 105 11.30 2.77 -10.52
C CYS A 105 12.14 3.97 -10.05
N ASN A 106 13.21 3.75 -9.30
CA ASN A 106 14.13 4.80 -8.85
C ASN A 106 14.99 5.38 -9.99
N VAL A 107 15.12 4.65 -11.09
CA VAL A 107 15.84 5.08 -12.30
C VAL A 107 14.87 5.66 -13.31
N THR A 108 13.74 4.97 -13.53
CA THR A 108 12.78 5.34 -14.59
C THR A 108 11.85 6.48 -14.20
N ILE A 109 11.86 6.92 -12.93
CA ILE A 109 10.97 7.98 -12.43
C ILE A 109 11.15 9.29 -13.22
N ASP A 110 12.38 9.67 -13.55
CA ASP A 110 12.64 10.93 -14.24
C ASP A 110 12.03 10.93 -15.64
N ASP A 111 12.21 9.84 -16.39
CA ASP A 111 11.62 9.67 -17.72
C ASP A 111 10.08 9.59 -17.65
N THR A 112 9.55 8.90 -16.64
CA THR A 112 8.10 8.81 -16.41
C THR A 112 7.48 10.19 -16.15
N LEU A 113 8.11 11.00 -15.33
CA LEU A 113 7.62 12.35 -15.02
C LEU A 113 7.88 13.34 -16.18
N ALA A 114 8.95 13.15 -16.93
CA ALA A 114 9.22 13.94 -18.14
C ALA A 114 8.15 13.71 -19.22
N ASP A 115 7.73 12.47 -19.43
CA ASP A 115 6.64 12.07 -20.34
C ASP A 115 5.28 12.71 -19.97
N LEU A 116 5.08 13.06 -18.71
CA LEU A 116 3.86 13.67 -18.19
C LEU A 116 3.95 15.20 -17.98
N ARG A 117 5.06 15.82 -18.43
CA ARG A 117 5.39 17.23 -18.11
C ARG A 117 4.29 18.20 -18.53
N ASP A 118 3.70 18.00 -19.70
CA ASP A 118 2.72 18.95 -20.28
C ASP A 118 1.37 18.91 -19.56
N ILE A 119 1.11 17.83 -18.82
CA ILE A 119 -0.11 17.63 -18.05
C ILE A 119 0.14 17.61 -16.52
N ARG A 120 1.30 18.07 -16.05
CA ARG A 120 1.67 18.08 -14.61
C ARG A 120 0.77 18.95 -13.72
N TRP A 121 -0.16 19.70 -14.29
CA TRP A 121 -1.21 20.41 -13.58
C TRP A 121 -2.36 19.50 -13.14
N ALA A 122 -2.51 18.35 -13.78
CA ALA A 122 -3.62 17.43 -13.56
C ALA A 122 -3.58 16.77 -12.17
N PRO A 123 -4.74 16.44 -11.58
CA PRO A 123 -4.81 15.57 -10.42
C PRO A 123 -4.06 14.26 -10.69
N THR A 124 -3.17 13.90 -9.78
CA THR A 124 -2.30 12.73 -9.92
C THR A 124 -2.34 11.91 -8.65
N PHE A 125 -2.57 10.61 -8.79
CA PHE A 125 -2.50 9.63 -7.73
C PHE A 125 -1.35 8.65 -8.01
N ALA A 126 -0.48 8.41 -7.04
CA ALA A 126 0.63 7.47 -7.11
C ALA A 126 0.46 6.33 -6.10
N PHE A 127 0.49 5.10 -6.59
CA PHE A 127 0.45 3.86 -5.81
C PHE A 127 1.85 3.25 -5.73
N LEU A 128 2.35 3.03 -4.51
CA LEU A 128 3.71 2.61 -4.24
C LEU A 128 3.70 1.33 -3.41
N ASP A 129 3.46 0.18 -4.09
CA ASP A 129 3.26 -1.13 -3.47
C ASP A 129 4.56 -1.92 -3.33
N GLN A 130 5.53 -1.36 -2.62
CA GLN A 130 6.80 -2.02 -2.35
C GLN A 130 6.66 -3.19 -1.35
N GLN A 131 7.53 -4.21 -1.46
CA GLN A 131 7.53 -5.33 -0.52
C GLN A 131 8.45 -5.11 0.71
N GLY A 132 9.45 -4.27 0.59
CA GLY A 132 10.43 -4.01 1.65
C GLY A 132 10.90 -2.56 1.68
N ALA A 133 12.14 -2.34 1.24
CA ALA A 133 12.77 -1.03 1.12
C ALA A 133 13.35 -0.85 -0.30
N GLU A 134 12.47 -0.94 -1.30
CA GLU A 134 12.83 -0.83 -2.71
C GLU A 134 12.81 0.61 -3.21
N ILE A 135 11.83 1.39 -2.76
CA ILE A 135 11.67 2.79 -3.16
C ILE A 135 12.64 3.68 -2.38
N ARG A 136 13.23 4.66 -3.06
CA ARG A 136 14.08 5.68 -2.41
C ARG A 136 13.26 6.93 -2.10
N TRP A 137 13.63 7.60 -1.02
CA TRP A 137 13.05 8.90 -0.64
C TRP A 137 13.07 9.90 -1.80
N ALA A 138 14.17 9.96 -2.54
CA ALA A 138 14.28 10.82 -3.71
C ALA A 138 13.19 10.58 -4.76
N THR A 139 12.71 9.34 -4.93
CA THR A 139 11.60 9.00 -5.82
C THR A 139 10.27 9.50 -5.26
N ILE A 140 10.03 9.33 -3.95
CA ILE A 140 8.85 9.87 -3.24
C ILE A 140 8.82 11.40 -3.35
N GLU A 141 9.98 12.06 -3.17
CA GLU A 141 10.13 13.51 -3.28
C GLU A 141 9.87 14.03 -4.70
N LYS A 142 10.42 13.36 -5.74
CA LYS A 142 10.15 13.71 -7.15
C LYS A 142 8.66 13.64 -7.46
N LEU A 143 7.96 12.61 -6.99
CA LEU A 143 6.50 12.53 -7.12
C LEU A 143 5.80 13.67 -6.40
N ALA A 144 6.17 13.98 -5.16
CA ALA A 144 5.58 15.07 -4.40
C ALA A 144 5.75 16.43 -5.11
N GLN A 145 6.91 16.65 -5.72
CA GLN A 145 7.27 17.92 -6.40
C GLN A 145 6.79 17.98 -7.86
N PHE A 146 6.30 16.88 -8.42
CA PHE A 146 5.96 16.81 -9.85
C PHE A 146 4.83 17.77 -10.22
N ARG A 147 3.77 17.79 -9.43
CA ARG A 147 2.56 18.52 -9.79
C ARG A 147 2.75 20.04 -9.69
N ARG A 148 2.23 20.77 -10.68
CA ARG A 148 2.25 22.24 -10.74
C ARG A 148 0.84 22.75 -11.02
N ASN A 149 0.23 23.39 -10.03
CA ASN A 149 -1.12 23.95 -10.12
C ASN A 149 -1.27 25.16 -9.19
N ASN A 150 -2.29 25.97 -9.43
CA ASN A 150 -2.53 27.22 -8.69
C ASN A 150 -2.84 27.04 -7.20
N ARG A 151 -3.18 25.82 -6.78
CA ARG A 151 -3.51 25.48 -5.38
C ARG A 151 -2.34 24.85 -4.63
N ASN A 152 -1.20 24.69 -5.28
CA ASN A 152 -0.01 23.99 -4.74
C ASN A 152 -0.31 22.57 -4.21
N LEU A 153 -1.31 21.90 -4.79
CA LEU A 153 -1.64 20.52 -4.43
C LEU A 153 -0.62 19.58 -5.02
N LYS A 154 -0.07 18.69 -4.21
CA LYS A 154 0.92 17.67 -4.62
C LYS A 154 0.24 16.44 -5.25
N VAL A 155 1.04 15.51 -5.75
CA VAL A 155 0.61 14.16 -6.07
C VAL A 155 0.13 13.47 -4.80
N GLU A 156 -1.05 12.87 -4.83
CA GLU A 156 -1.48 12.00 -3.73
C GLU A 156 -0.68 10.69 -3.79
N GLN A 157 -0.12 10.27 -2.68
CA GLN A 157 0.71 9.08 -2.61
C GLN A 157 0.11 8.07 -1.64
N TRP A 158 0.08 6.79 -2.04
CA TRP A 158 -0.34 5.69 -1.19
C TRP A 158 0.76 4.64 -1.16
N ILE A 159 1.43 4.51 -0.01
CA ILE A 159 2.73 3.86 0.14
C ILE A 159 2.59 2.65 1.06
N LEU A 160 3.00 1.46 0.60
CA LEU A 160 3.14 0.29 1.45
C LEU A 160 4.42 0.38 2.28
N MET A 161 4.29 0.20 3.59
CA MET A 161 5.39 0.10 4.54
C MET A 161 5.44 -1.29 5.17
N SER A 162 6.64 -1.86 5.29
CA SER A 162 6.87 -3.22 5.80
C SER A 162 7.82 -3.25 7.01
N PRO A 163 7.47 -2.64 8.17
CA PRO A 163 8.38 -2.52 9.30
C PRO A 163 8.87 -3.86 9.84
N SER A 164 8.02 -4.89 9.83
CA SER A 164 8.40 -6.23 10.29
C SER A 164 9.48 -6.88 9.40
N MET A 165 9.40 -6.67 8.09
CA MET A 165 10.42 -7.11 7.14
C MET A 165 11.71 -6.31 7.34
N ILE A 166 11.62 -4.99 7.50
CA ILE A 166 12.77 -4.12 7.74
C ILE A 166 13.55 -4.61 8.97
N ASN A 167 12.91 -4.81 10.12
CA ASN A 167 13.58 -5.29 11.34
C ASN A 167 14.28 -6.64 11.13
N ARG A 168 13.71 -7.55 10.36
CA ARG A 168 14.28 -8.86 10.08
C ARG A 168 15.54 -8.76 9.20
N GLU A 169 15.48 -7.94 8.17
CA GLU A 169 16.53 -7.88 7.15
C GLU A 169 17.71 -6.96 7.54
N VAL A 170 17.48 -5.89 8.31
CA VAL A 170 18.56 -5.01 8.80
C VAL A 170 19.53 -5.70 9.76
N ARG A 171 19.11 -6.81 10.39
CA ARG A 171 19.98 -7.64 11.24
C ARG A 171 20.96 -8.48 10.44
N LYS A 172 20.66 -8.75 9.18
CA LYS A 172 21.39 -9.68 8.33
C LYS A 172 22.35 -9.00 7.37
N SER A 173 22.08 -7.76 6.99
CA SER A 173 22.77 -7.12 5.86
C SER A 173 22.94 -5.62 6.03
N GLU A 174 24.19 -5.16 5.97
CA GLU A 174 24.53 -3.74 5.92
C GLU A 174 23.98 -3.06 4.64
N ALA A 175 24.03 -3.79 3.52
CA ALA A 175 23.44 -3.29 2.27
C ALA A 175 21.93 -3.03 2.41
N TYR A 176 21.24 -3.83 3.23
CA TYR A 176 19.81 -3.58 3.49
C TYR A 176 19.58 -2.38 4.40
N ARG A 177 20.47 -2.15 5.38
CA ARG A 177 20.45 -0.91 6.22
C ARG A 177 20.57 0.34 5.35
N LEU A 178 21.47 0.32 4.36
CA LEU A 178 21.60 1.42 3.41
C LEU A 178 20.31 1.64 2.62
N ARG A 179 19.63 0.58 2.17
CA ARG A 179 18.31 0.70 1.49
C ARG A 179 17.26 1.33 2.39
N VAL A 180 17.22 0.96 3.68
CA VAL A 180 16.28 1.56 4.63
C VAL A 180 16.59 3.04 4.83
N THR A 181 17.87 3.42 4.94
CA THR A 181 18.28 4.83 4.97
C THR A 181 17.86 5.56 3.70
N GLN A 182 17.99 4.93 2.53
CA GLN A 182 17.51 5.50 1.27
C GLN A 182 15.98 5.61 1.20
N LEU A 183 15.24 4.65 1.75
CA LEU A 183 13.77 4.70 1.82
C LEU A 183 13.27 5.88 2.66
N TYR A 184 13.87 6.09 3.83
CA TYR A 184 13.49 7.21 4.70
C TYR A 184 14.18 8.54 4.31
N GLY A 185 15.26 8.50 3.51
CA GLY A 185 16.08 9.67 3.20
C GLY A 185 16.76 10.28 4.42
N THR A 186 16.91 9.53 5.51
CA THR A 186 17.54 9.92 6.76
C THR A 186 17.99 8.69 7.53
N SER A 187 18.97 8.85 8.41
CA SER A 187 19.39 7.82 9.36
C SER A 187 18.58 7.78 10.66
N GLU A 188 17.63 8.67 10.87
CA GLU A 188 16.81 8.76 12.09
C GLU A 188 16.05 7.48 12.44
N TRP A 189 15.72 6.65 11.45
CA TRP A 189 15.14 5.33 11.70
C TRP A 189 16.01 4.42 12.58
N LEU A 190 17.33 4.69 12.66
CA LEU A 190 18.25 3.95 13.53
C LEU A 190 17.93 4.18 15.01
N HIS A 191 17.44 5.36 15.41
CA HIS A 191 17.02 5.61 16.79
C HIS A 191 15.88 4.69 17.21
N ILE A 192 14.90 4.47 16.30
CA ILE A 192 13.79 3.54 16.53
C ILE A 192 14.31 2.10 16.60
N GLN A 193 15.26 1.75 15.72
CA GLN A 193 15.85 0.42 15.68
C GLN A 193 16.66 0.13 16.95
N GLU A 194 17.42 1.09 17.43
CA GLU A 194 18.20 1.01 18.66
C GLU A 194 17.31 0.88 19.89
N ALA A 195 16.24 1.69 19.99
CA ALA A 195 15.26 1.59 21.05
C ALA A 195 14.62 0.19 21.15
N LEU A 196 14.39 -0.47 20.00
CA LEU A 196 13.92 -1.87 19.98
C LEU A 196 15.00 -2.83 20.49
N TRP A 197 16.26 -2.68 20.04
CA TRP A 197 17.35 -3.57 20.46
C TRP A 197 17.68 -3.42 21.95
N GLN A 198 17.59 -2.22 22.48
CA GLN A 198 17.75 -1.93 23.91
C GLN A 198 16.50 -2.26 24.74
N ARG A 199 15.43 -2.79 24.11
CA ARG A 199 14.16 -3.14 24.76
C ARG A 199 13.45 -1.95 25.41
N GLN A 200 13.70 -0.75 24.96
CA GLN A 200 12.98 0.47 25.40
C GLN A 200 11.58 0.53 24.80
N ILE A 201 11.38 -0.10 23.64
CA ILE A 201 10.08 -0.25 23.00
C ILE A 201 9.81 -1.70 22.60
N THR A 202 8.53 -2.06 22.54
CA THR A 202 8.06 -3.37 22.08
C THR A 202 8.12 -3.48 20.54
N ALA A 203 8.04 -4.71 20.02
CA ALA A 203 7.97 -4.94 18.57
C ALA A 203 6.72 -4.30 17.92
N SER A 204 5.62 -4.16 18.65
CA SER A 204 4.43 -3.45 18.17
C SER A 204 4.68 -1.94 18.09
N GLN A 205 5.26 -1.35 19.13
CA GLN A 205 5.66 0.06 19.11
C GLN A 205 6.67 0.35 18.01
N TYR A 206 7.70 -0.51 17.84
CA TYR A 206 8.65 -0.38 16.74
C TYR A 206 7.95 -0.26 15.38
N ARG A 207 6.99 -1.15 15.09
CA ARG A 207 6.25 -1.08 13.82
C ARG A 207 5.53 0.24 13.65
N ALA A 208 4.83 0.68 14.70
CA ALA A 208 4.11 1.95 14.67
C ALA A 208 5.05 3.14 14.48
N GLU A 209 6.19 3.18 15.20
CA GLU A 209 7.15 4.28 15.14
C GLU A 209 7.84 4.38 13.78
N MET A 210 8.20 3.24 13.16
CA MET A 210 8.75 3.23 11.80
C MET A 210 7.77 3.82 10.76
N VAL A 211 6.47 3.51 10.88
CA VAL A 211 5.44 4.10 10.00
C VAL A 211 5.23 5.58 10.31
N ASN A 212 5.23 5.94 11.59
CA ASN A 212 5.10 7.33 12.03
C ASN A 212 6.26 8.20 11.55
N LEU A 213 7.49 7.67 11.53
CA LEU A 213 8.63 8.38 10.95
C LEU A 213 8.39 8.69 9.45
N MET A 214 7.87 7.74 8.65
CA MET A 214 7.50 8.01 7.26
C MET A 214 6.44 9.11 7.16
N ARG A 215 5.38 9.05 7.97
CA ARG A 215 4.34 10.08 8.02
C ARG A 215 4.90 11.45 8.38
N HIS A 216 5.76 11.50 9.40
CA HIS A 216 6.44 12.71 9.83
C HIS A 216 7.28 13.33 8.71
N ARG A 217 8.06 12.51 8.00
CA ARG A 217 8.85 12.96 6.86
C ARG A 217 7.97 13.50 5.73
N LEU A 218 6.88 12.80 5.39
CA LEU A 218 5.92 13.29 4.38
C LEU A 218 5.32 14.64 4.77
N GLN A 219 4.98 14.84 6.05
CA GLN A 219 4.41 16.09 6.53
C GLN A 219 5.45 17.21 6.65
N ASN A 220 6.58 16.96 7.30
CA ASN A 220 7.53 18.01 7.65
C ASN A 220 8.59 18.27 6.58
N SER A 221 9.05 17.26 5.85
CA SER A 221 10.04 17.44 4.78
C SER A 221 9.39 17.74 3.44
N LEU A 222 8.24 17.12 3.11
CA LEU A 222 7.53 17.35 1.85
C LEU A 222 6.31 18.26 1.98
N GLY A 223 5.89 18.60 3.19
CA GLY A 223 4.81 19.54 3.46
C GLY A 223 3.40 19.02 3.10
N TYR A 224 3.16 17.71 3.16
CA TYR A 224 1.80 17.18 3.02
C TYR A 224 0.93 17.60 4.20
N LYS A 225 -0.29 18.06 3.92
CA LYS A 225 -1.23 18.52 4.96
C LYS A 225 -1.80 17.37 5.78
N PHE A 226 -2.07 16.25 5.12
CA PHE A 226 -2.72 15.08 5.72
C PHE A 226 -1.93 13.82 5.43
N THR A 227 -1.71 13.00 6.47
CA THR A 227 -1.19 11.64 6.35
C THR A 227 -2.01 10.70 7.22
N GLN A 228 -2.46 9.60 6.64
CA GLN A 228 -3.22 8.55 7.33
C GLN A 228 -2.50 7.22 7.18
N ARG A 229 -2.64 6.33 8.16
CA ARG A 229 -2.15 4.96 8.05
C ARG A 229 -3.28 3.96 8.32
N ILE A 230 -3.22 2.80 7.69
CA ILE A 230 -4.02 1.65 8.05
C ILE A 230 -3.11 0.41 8.18
N PRO A 231 -3.08 -0.24 9.36
CA PRO A 231 -2.32 -1.46 9.55
C PRO A 231 -3.04 -2.65 8.92
N MET A 232 -2.29 -3.53 8.25
CA MET A 232 -2.74 -4.82 7.71
C MET A 232 -2.26 -5.93 8.63
N LYS A 233 -3.18 -6.79 9.11
CA LYS A 233 -2.93 -7.77 10.17
C LYS A 233 -2.88 -9.20 9.65
N MET A 234 -2.20 -10.08 10.36
CA MET A 234 -2.25 -11.53 10.12
C MET A 234 -3.56 -12.12 10.63
N SER A 235 -4.09 -13.12 9.90
CA SER A 235 -5.31 -13.85 10.32
C SER A 235 -5.10 -14.73 11.55
N THR A 236 -3.86 -15.18 11.79
CA THR A 236 -3.55 -16.14 12.87
C THR A 236 -3.43 -15.53 14.25
N ASN A 237 -2.74 -14.39 14.35
CA ASN A 237 -2.39 -13.77 15.64
C ASN A 237 -2.68 -12.27 15.69
N LYS A 238 -3.36 -11.71 14.68
CA LYS A 238 -3.68 -10.28 14.54
C LYS A 238 -2.44 -9.36 14.55
N MET A 239 -1.24 -9.90 14.34
CA MET A 239 -0.01 -9.12 14.28
C MET A 239 -0.02 -8.24 13.04
N GLU A 240 0.28 -6.96 13.20
CA GLU A 240 0.47 -6.02 12.09
C GLU A 240 1.72 -6.40 11.29
N ILE A 241 1.57 -6.55 9.97
CA ILE A 241 2.66 -6.96 9.06
C ILE A 241 3.08 -5.81 8.17
N PHE A 242 2.09 -5.12 7.64
CA PHE A 242 2.23 -4.01 6.72
C PHE A 242 1.35 -2.86 7.15
N ASP A 243 1.69 -1.68 6.68
CA ASP A 243 0.88 -0.49 6.77
C ASP A 243 0.76 0.15 5.39
N MET A 244 -0.41 0.70 5.10
CA MET A 244 -0.58 1.61 3.98
C MET A 244 -0.59 3.03 4.51
N VAL A 245 0.33 3.86 4.02
CA VAL A 245 0.42 5.28 4.35
C VAL A 245 -0.13 6.09 3.19
N PHE A 246 -1.17 6.86 3.44
CA PHE A 246 -1.75 7.81 2.50
C PHE A 246 -1.27 9.22 2.80
N ALA A 247 -0.88 9.97 1.78
CA ALA A 247 -0.45 11.38 1.89
C ALA A 247 -1.17 12.23 0.84
N THR A 248 -1.83 13.31 1.28
CA THR A 248 -2.56 14.24 0.43
C THR A 248 -2.54 15.67 0.99
N ASP A 249 -2.70 16.66 0.11
CA ASP A 249 -3.00 18.04 0.48
C ASP A 249 -4.49 18.36 0.38
N HIS A 250 -5.28 17.43 -0.17
CA HIS A 250 -6.68 17.68 -0.46
C HIS A 250 -7.57 17.15 0.67
N GLU A 251 -8.32 18.07 1.33
CA GLU A 251 -9.20 17.72 2.45
C GLU A 251 -10.23 16.66 2.10
N VAL A 252 -10.80 16.74 0.89
CA VAL A 252 -11.78 15.74 0.42
C VAL A 252 -11.12 14.38 0.24
N GLY A 253 -9.88 14.33 -0.29
CA GLY A 253 -9.10 13.09 -0.40
C GLY A 253 -8.85 12.44 0.97
N ASP A 254 -8.47 13.24 1.97
CA ASP A 254 -8.30 12.77 3.35
C ASP A 254 -9.63 12.22 3.93
N LYS A 255 -10.74 12.94 3.77
CA LYS A 255 -12.06 12.48 4.25
C LYS A 255 -12.52 11.19 3.59
N ILE A 256 -12.33 11.05 2.28
CA ILE A 256 -12.66 9.83 1.54
C ILE A 256 -11.80 8.67 2.05
N MET A 257 -10.48 8.84 2.15
CA MET A 257 -9.59 7.78 2.60
C MET A 257 -9.88 7.34 4.05
N ARG A 258 -10.18 8.26 4.95
CA ARG A 258 -10.63 7.94 6.32
C ARG A 258 -11.90 7.10 6.33
N HIS A 259 -12.87 7.45 5.50
CA HIS A 259 -14.09 6.65 5.37
C HIS A 259 -13.77 5.22 4.88
N LEU A 260 -12.96 5.10 3.83
CA LEU A 260 -12.58 3.80 3.27
C LEU A 260 -11.74 2.96 4.24
N TYR A 261 -10.90 3.58 5.05
CA TYR A 261 -10.16 2.88 6.10
C TYR A 261 -11.10 2.33 7.18
N ASN A 262 -12.15 3.08 7.56
CA ASN A 262 -13.19 2.56 8.45
C ASN A 262 -13.93 1.37 7.85
N GLU A 263 -14.32 1.45 6.57
CA GLU A 263 -15.00 0.33 5.89
C GLU A 263 -14.08 -0.90 5.75
N ALA A 264 -12.80 -0.69 5.46
CA ALA A 264 -11.81 -1.76 5.41
C ALA A 264 -11.62 -2.44 6.79
N ALA A 265 -11.57 -1.66 7.87
CA ALA A 265 -11.48 -2.17 9.23
C ALA A 265 -12.73 -2.98 9.64
N LYS A 266 -13.92 -2.58 9.19
CA LYS A 266 -15.17 -3.35 9.40
C LYS A 266 -15.18 -4.67 8.63
N ARG A 267 -14.65 -4.71 7.40
CA ARG A 267 -14.58 -5.92 6.55
C ARG A 267 -13.54 -6.92 7.04
N GLU A 268 -12.43 -6.44 7.61
CA GLU A 268 -11.25 -7.24 7.93
C GLU A 268 -11.55 -8.48 8.76
N PRO A 269 -12.33 -8.42 9.88
CA PRO A 269 -12.62 -9.59 10.72
C PRO A 269 -13.29 -10.74 9.95
N GLU A 270 -14.22 -10.43 9.06
CA GLU A 270 -14.90 -11.44 8.26
C GLU A 270 -13.97 -12.05 7.19
N MET A 271 -13.13 -11.23 6.56
CA MET A 271 -12.11 -11.73 5.63
C MET A 271 -11.10 -12.64 6.33
N MET A 272 -10.66 -12.26 7.54
CA MET A 272 -9.78 -13.08 8.37
C MET A 272 -10.43 -14.42 8.73
N ARG A 273 -11.70 -14.40 9.15
CA ARG A 273 -12.47 -15.61 9.50
C ARG A 273 -12.57 -16.56 8.30
N ARG A 274 -12.94 -16.06 7.12
CA ARG A 274 -13.03 -16.88 5.90
C ARG A 274 -11.69 -17.47 5.50
N ALA A 275 -10.61 -16.68 5.55
CA ALA A 275 -9.27 -17.17 5.25
C ALA A 275 -8.79 -18.24 6.24
N LYS A 276 -9.15 -18.12 7.52
CA LYS A 276 -8.83 -19.11 8.55
C LYS A 276 -9.57 -20.42 8.30
N ILE A 277 -10.90 -20.38 8.09
CA ILE A 277 -11.73 -21.55 7.81
C ILE A 277 -11.20 -22.29 6.57
N ALA A 278 -11.00 -21.58 5.45
CA ALA A 278 -10.51 -22.18 4.21
C ALA A 278 -9.09 -22.79 4.37
N LYS A 279 -8.27 -22.25 5.25
CA LYS A 279 -6.97 -22.85 5.58
C LYS A 279 -7.13 -24.16 6.36
N GLU A 280 -7.99 -24.17 7.38
CA GLU A 280 -8.25 -25.34 8.22
C GLU A 280 -8.90 -26.48 7.41
N GLU A 281 -9.84 -26.16 6.54
CA GLU A 281 -10.46 -27.13 5.63
C GLU A 281 -9.42 -27.79 4.71
N LYS A 282 -8.51 -26.98 4.14
CA LYS A 282 -7.43 -27.50 3.31
C LYS A 282 -6.45 -28.39 4.09
N GLU A 283 -6.10 -28.01 5.32
CA GLU A 283 -5.22 -28.82 6.17
C GLU A 283 -5.86 -30.16 6.53
N GLN A 284 -7.19 -30.21 6.72
CA GLN A 284 -7.96 -31.46 6.93
C GLN A 284 -8.01 -32.33 5.67
N GLU A 285 -8.21 -31.73 4.48
CA GLU A 285 -8.14 -32.44 3.20
C GLU A 285 -6.76 -33.09 2.98
N ASP A 286 -5.68 -32.30 3.20
CA ASP A 286 -4.30 -32.74 3.04
C ASP A 286 -3.94 -33.90 4.04
N GLN A 287 -4.61 -33.98 5.19
CA GLN A 287 -4.47 -35.06 6.20
C GLN A 287 -5.39 -36.27 5.96
N GLY A 288 -6.19 -36.25 4.89
CA GLY A 288 -7.14 -37.33 4.57
C GLY A 288 -8.35 -37.38 5.51
N ILE A 289 -8.57 -36.36 6.33
CA ILE A 289 -9.73 -36.23 7.22
C ILE A 289 -10.81 -35.45 6.46
N SER A 290 -11.39 -36.08 5.42
CA SER A 290 -12.46 -35.41 4.69
C SER A 290 -13.82 -35.56 5.39
N GLY A 291 -14.34 -34.42 5.86
CA GLY A 291 -15.76 -34.10 5.67
C GLY A 291 -16.79 -34.70 6.62
N LEU A 292 -16.53 -34.93 7.90
CA LEU A 292 -17.63 -35.22 8.84
C LEU A 292 -18.26 -33.97 9.50
N PHE A 293 -17.55 -32.85 9.53
CA PHE A 293 -18.09 -31.58 10.04
C PHE A 293 -17.46 -30.40 9.33
N SER A 294 -18.27 -29.51 8.75
CA SER A 294 -17.80 -28.19 8.30
C SER A 294 -17.41 -27.39 9.54
N THR A 295 -16.20 -26.82 9.58
CA THR A 295 -15.76 -25.91 10.65
C THR A 295 -16.64 -24.65 10.76
N ALA A 296 -17.45 -24.36 9.71
CA ALA A 296 -18.46 -23.30 9.74
C ALA A 296 -19.64 -23.58 10.70
N ASP A 297 -19.87 -24.86 11.05
CA ASP A 297 -20.99 -25.30 11.89
C ASP A 297 -20.62 -25.45 13.37
N LEU A 298 -19.37 -25.25 13.76
CA LEU A 298 -18.94 -25.32 15.15
C LEU A 298 -19.54 -24.18 15.98
N PRO A 299 -20.11 -24.47 17.15
CA PRO A 299 -20.53 -23.45 18.12
C PRO A 299 -19.30 -22.60 18.52
N GLY A 300 -19.30 -21.33 18.22
CA GLY A 300 -18.16 -20.41 18.39
C GLY A 300 -17.61 -19.84 17.07
N ALA A 301 -17.83 -20.46 15.91
CA ALA A 301 -17.48 -19.88 14.62
C ALA A 301 -18.30 -18.61 14.32
N ARG A 302 -19.47 -18.47 14.96
CA ARG A 302 -20.36 -17.30 14.82
C ARG A 302 -20.11 -16.17 15.84
N SER A 303 -19.33 -16.39 16.90
CA SER A 303 -19.16 -15.44 18.00
C SER A 303 -17.84 -14.68 17.95
N GLY A 304 -17.53 -14.03 16.85
CA GLY A 304 -16.27 -13.29 16.69
C GLY A 304 -16.42 -11.85 16.19
N ALA A 305 -17.64 -11.44 15.90
CA ALA A 305 -17.88 -10.13 15.28
C ALA A 305 -18.25 -9.01 16.25
N SER A 306 -18.25 -9.27 17.58
CA SER A 306 -18.51 -8.22 18.57
C SER A 306 -17.19 -7.55 18.96
N GLY A 307 -17.00 -6.32 18.53
CA GLY A 307 -15.89 -5.44 18.93
C GLY A 307 -14.83 -5.23 17.86
N SER A 308 -15.23 -4.98 16.61
CA SER A 308 -14.31 -4.37 15.66
C SER A 308 -13.93 -3.00 16.20
N ILE A 309 -12.67 -2.86 16.62
CA ILE A 309 -12.09 -1.54 16.88
C ILE A 309 -12.22 -0.79 15.56
N LEU A 310 -13.08 0.23 15.53
CA LEU A 310 -13.19 1.12 14.38
C LEU A 310 -11.81 1.71 14.12
N TRP A 311 -11.48 1.90 12.84
CA TRP A 311 -10.26 2.61 12.50
C TRP A 311 -10.34 4.05 13.00
N GLU A 312 -9.27 4.52 13.64
CA GLU A 312 -9.15 5.90 14.10
C GLU A 312 -7.95 6.58 13.45
N PRO A 313 -8.06 7.89 13.13
CA PRO A 313 -6.92 8.65 12.64
C PRO A 313 -5.75 8.61 13.64
N THR A 314 -4.57 8.26 13.14
CA THR A 314 -3.36 8.30 13.96
C THR A 314 -2.95 9.77 14.19
N PRO A 315 -2.72 10.21 15.44
CA PRO A 315 -2.35 11.59 15.74
C PRO A 315 -1.02 11.99 15.05
N VAL A 316 -0.78 13.28 15.01
CA VAL A 316 0.51 13.81 14.56
C VAL A 316 1.62 13.22 15.44
N TRP A 317 2.70 12.77 14.80
CA TRP A 317 3.83 12.18 15.47
C TRP A 317 4.92 13.24 15.72
N ASP A 318 5.36 13.32 16.96
CA ASP A 318 6.47 14.16 17.37
C ASP A 318 7.60 13.27 17.92
N PRO A 319 8.77 13.21 17.26
CA PRO A 319 9.91 12.45 17.74
C PRO A 319 10.41 12.98 19.09
N ALA A 320 10.39 14.28 19.33
CA ALA A 320 10.87 14.89 20.57
C ALA A 320 10.05 14.47 21.81
N SER A 321 8.83 14.00 21.61
CA SER A 321 7.99 13.46 22.70
C SER A 321 8.35 12.02 23.12
N ARG A 322 9.34 11.40 22.46
CA ARG A 322 9.75 10.02 22.71
C ARG A 322 10.93 9.97 23.67
N PRO A 323 10.81 9.30 24.85
CA PRO A 323 11.89 9.26 25.85
C PRO A 323 13.20 8.67 25.37
N TRP A 324 13.12 7.82 24.34
CA TRP A 324 14.26 7.15 23.72
C TRP A 324 14.82 7.87 22.48
N TRP A 325 14.21 8.98 22.07
CA TRP A 325 14.74 9.80 20.98
C TRP A 325 15.89 10.66 21.50
N PRO A 326 17.02 10.75 20.80
CA PRO A 326 18.14 11.58 21.24
C PRO A 326 17.72 13.04 21.41
N SER A 327 18.10 13.63 22.53
CA SER A 327 18.01 15.08 22.71
C SER A 327 18.98 15.71 21.71
N GLY A 328 18.48 16.57 20.82
CA GLY A 328 19.28 17.25 19.80
C GLY A 328 20.34 18.18 20.38
#